data_3d8286be87732cdcd3bc32495f85d9f3
#
_entry.id   3d8286be87732cdcd3bc32495f85d9f3
#
_cell.length_a   1.000
_cell.length_b   1.000
_cell.length_c   1.000
_cell.angle_alpha   90.00
_cell.angle_beta   90.00
_cell.angle_gamma   90.00
#
_symmetry.space_group_name_H-M   'P 1'
#
loop_
_entity.id
_entity.type
_entity.pdbx_description
1 polymer ?
#
loop_
_entity_poly.entity_id
_entity_poly.type
_entity_poly.pdbx_seq_one_letter_code
_entity_poly.pdbx_strand_id
1 'polypeptide(L)' 'YNAYKRMKFNQLQFDQIHRGYIQGLDFSMYASHNYSWQQMHQIRLGLYDKVDVSIYLDNSISAEEMKEIRLQLLKSRKVE' A
#
# COMPACT_ATOMS: atom_id res chain seq x y z
N TYR A 1 4.21 -0.31 15.70
CA TYR A 1 2.77 -0.14 15.51
C TYR A 1 2.19 0.97 16.38
N ASN A 2 2.53 0.98 17.67
CA ASN A 2 2.02 2.02 18.57
C ASN A 2 2.48 3.42 18.16
N ALA A 3 3.67 3.54 17.57
CA ALA A 3 4.17 4.83 17.10
C ALA A 3 3.26 5.40 16.01
N TYR A 4 2.69 4.55 15.17
CA TYR A 4 1.82 4.99 14.08
C TYR A 4 0.48 5.52 14.59
N LYS A 5 0.01 5.04 15.73
CA LYS A 5 -1.19 5.58 16.37
C LYS A 5 -1.00 7.04 16.76
N ARG A 6 0.22 7.42 17.11
CA ARG A 6 0.55 8.79 17.54
C ARG A 6 0.75 9.75 16.37
N MET A 7 0.87 9.23 15.15
CA MET A 7 1.11 10.05 13.97
C MET A 7 -0.14 10.77 13.46
N LYS A 8 -1.26 10.54 14.10
CA LYS A 8 -2.53 11.24 13.79
C LYS A 8 -2.98 11.08 12.35
N PHE A 9 -2.89 9.87 11.84
CA PHE A 9 -3.49 9.55 10.54
C PHE A 9 -5.00 9.69 10.64
N ASN A 10 -5.67 10.02 9.53
CA ASN A 10 -7.12 10.00 9.54
C ASN A 10 -7.59 8.53 9.64
N GLN A 11 -8.89 8.36 9.91
CA GLN A 11 -9.43 7.02 10.17
C GLN A 11 -9.20 6.06 8.98
N LEU A 12 -9.38 6.55 7.77
CA LEU A 12 -9.23 5.72 6.59
C LEU A 12 -7.77 5.30 6.36
N GLN A 13 -6.84 6.22 6.59
CA GLN A 13 -5.41 5.92 6.49
C GLN A 13 -5.00 4.91 7.56
N PHE A 14 -5.41 5.15 8.80
CA PHE A 14 -5.05 4.26 9.89
C PHE A 14 -5.63 2.86 9.68
N ASP A 15 -6.83 2.79 9.09
CA ASP A 15 -7.45 1.51 8.76
C ASP A 15 -6.57 0.68 7.83
N GLN A 16 -5.93 1.31 6.85
CA GLN A 16 -5.03 0.60 5.94
C GLN A 16 -3.77 0.12 6.66
N ILE A 17 -3.25 0.93 7.58
CA ILE A 17 -2.08 0.54 8.38
C ILE A 17 -2.45 -0.64 9.29
N HIS A 18 -3.60 -0.57 9.93
CA HIS A 18 -4.08 -1.63 10.82
C HIS A 18 -4.29 -2.95 10.06
N ARG A 19 -4.86 -2.88 8.87
CA ARG A 19 -5.06 -4.07 8.03
C ARG A 19 -3.72 -4.69 7.64
N GLY A 20 -2.73 -3.85 7.33
CA GLY A 20 -1.38 -4.33 7.03
C GLY A 20 -0.77 -5.03 8.23
N TYR A 21 -0.98 -4.48 9.42
CA TYR A 21 -0.49 -5.08 10.66
C TYR A 21 -1.11 -6.47 10.87
N ILE A 22 -2.43 -6.58 10.70
CA ILE A 22 -3.13 -7.86 10.89
C ILE A 22 -2.69 -8.88 9.85
N GLN A 23 -2.41 -8.45 8.63
CA GLN A 23 -2.00 -9.34 7.54
C GLN A 23 -0.51 -9.69 7.58
N GLY A 24 0.22 -9.14 8.54
CA GLY A 24 1.67 -9.41 8.65
C GLY A 24 2.50 -8.75 7.56
N LEU A 25 2.01 -7.66 6.99
CA LEU A 25 2.70 -6.94 5.93
C LEU A 25 3.63 -5.88 6.49
N ASP A 26 4.60 -5.47 5.69
CA ASP A 26 5.49 -4.38 6.07
C ASP A 26 4.80 -3.04 5.80
N PHE A 27 3.89 -2.66 6.70
CA PHE A 27 3.12 -1.44 6.54
C PHE A 27 3.98 -0.17 6.66
N SER A 28 5.21 -0.28 7.14
CA SER A 28 6.10 0.87 7.21
C SER A 28 6.39 1.44 5.82
N MET A 29 6.22 0.65 4.78
CA MET A 29 6.45 1.10 3.41
C MET A 29 5.42 2.13 2.95
N TYR A 30 4.23 2.14 3.55
CA TYR A 30 3.19 3.09 3.15
C TYR A 30 2.66 3.96 4.29
N ALA A 31 3.14 3.76 5.52
CA ALA A 31 2.66 4.50 6.67
C ALA A 31 3.24 5.92 6.68
N SER A 32 2.76 6.76 5.80
CA SER A 32 3.20 8.14 5.63
C SER A 32 2.02 9.03 5.31
N HIS A 33 2.02 10.25 5.87
CA HIS A 33 0.98 11.24 5.58
C HIS A 33 0.99 11.71 4.12
N ASN A 34 2.08 11.40 3.37
CA ASN A 34 2.18 11.75 1.97
C ASN A 34 1.31 10.88 1.07
N TYR A 35 0.85 9.74 1.57
CA TYR A 35 -0.04 8.86 0.82
C TYR A 35 -1.48 9.06 1.25
N SER A 36 -2.40 9.11 0.28
CA SER A 36 -3.83 9.07 0.59
C SER A 36 -4.19 7.65 1.00
N TRP A 37 -5.36 7.47 1.63
CA TRP A 37 -5.77 6.12 2.02
C TRP A 37 -5.95 5.23 0.78
N GLN A 38 -6.36 5.82 -0.35
CA GLN A 38 -6.51 5.08 -1.60
C GLN A 38 -5.16 4.56 -2.10
N GLN A 39 -4.12 5.40 -2.01
CA GLN A 39 -2.77 4.99 -2.37
C GLN A 39 -2.26 3.90 -1.42
N MET A 40 -2.47 4.09 -0.12
CA MET A 40 -2.10 3.08 0.88
C MET A 40 -2.77 1.75 0.59
N HIS A 41 -4.03 1.79 0.18
CA HIS A 41 -4.80 0.59 -0.15
C HIS A 41 -4.13 -0.19 -1.29
N GLN A 42 -3.72 0.50 -2.35
CA GLN A 42 -3.07 -0.15 -3.49
C GLN A 42 -1.69 -0.71 -3.12
N ILE A 43 -0.94 0.01 -2.29
CA ILE A 43 0.35 -0.47 -1.84
C ILE A 43 0.16 -1.71 -0.96
N ARG A 44 -0.81 -1.66 -0.04
CA ARG A 44 -1.11 -2.81 0.82
C ARG A 44 -1.51 -4.03 0.01
N LEU A 45 -2.38 -3.85 -0.99
CA LEU A 45 -2.78 -4.96 -1.85
C LEU A 45 -1.58 -5.54 -2.60
N GLY A 46 -0.66 -4.68 -3.04
CA GLY A 46 0.55 -5.15 -3.71
C GLY A 46 1.43 -5.98 -2.78
N LEU A 47 1.59 -5.54 -1.55
CA LEU A 47 2.35 -6.29 -0.55
C LEU A 47 1.67 -7.63 -0.25
N TYR A 48 0.36 -7.63 -0.15
CA TYR A 48 -0.40 -8.85 0.10
C TYR A 48 -0.25 -9.83 -1.07
N ASP A 49 -0.27 -9.31 -2.29
CA ASP A 49 -0.13 -10.11 -3.51
C ASP A 49 1.32 -10.46 -3.83
N LYS A 50 2.26 -9.94 -3.04
CA LYS A 50 3.70 -10.19 -3.19
C LYS A 50 4.26 -9.71 -4.52
N VAL A 51 3.74 -8.60 -5.04
CA VAL A 51 4.34 -7.94 -6.19
C VAL A 51 5.37 -6.92 -5.71
N ASP A 52 6.25 -6.50 -6.59
CA ASP A 52 7.28 -5.51 -6.25
C ASP A 52 6.68 -4.12 -6.20
N VAL A 53 6.20 -3.70 -5.02
CA VAL A 53 5.54 -2.41 -4.86
C VAL A 53 6.51 -1.23 -5.05
N SER A 54 7.82 -1.46 -4.99
CA SER A 54 8.78 -0.38 -5.17
C SER A 54 8.64 0.30 -6.53
N ILE A 55 8.06 -0.41 -7.50
CA ILE A 55 7.84 0.12 -8.84
C ILE A 55 6.85 1.29 -8.81
N TYR A 56 5.89 1.28 -7.89
CA TYR A 56 4.89 2.35 -7.78
C TYR A 56 4.84 3.01 -6.41
N LEU A 57 5.88 2.84 -5.62
CA LEU A 57 5.95 3.42 -4.27
C LEU A 57 6.37 4.90 -4.36
N ASP A 58 5.48 5.72 -4.86
CA ASP A 58 5.72 7.13 -5.13
C ASP A 58 4.39 7.87 -4.95
N ASN A 59 4.37 8.90 -4.09
CA ASN A 59 3.13 9.61 -3.79
C ASN A 59 2.63 10.48 -4.96
N SER A 60 3.44 10.66 -6.00
CA SER A 60 3.01 11.37 -7.20
C SER A 60 2.21 10.48 -8.15
N ILE A 61 2.24 9.16 -7.93
CA ILE A 61 1.45 8.22 -8.74
C ILE A 61 0.06 8.10 -8.11
N SER A 62 -0.99 8.32 -8.91
CA SER A 62 -2.35 8.24 -8.40
C SER A 62 -2.70 6.81 -7.98
N ALA A 63 -3.69 6.68 -7.09
CA ALA A 63 -4.13 5.36 -6.65
C ALA A 63 -4.62 4.52 -7.83
N GLU A 64 -5.24 5.15 -8.82
CA GLU A 64 -5.73 4.46 -10.00
C GLU A 64 -4.58 3.92 -10.85
N GLU A 65 -3.52 4.72 -11.03
CA GLU A 65 -2.33 4.27 -11.72
C GLU A 65 -1.62 3.17 -10.96
N MET A 66 -1.57 3.28 -9.64
CA MET A 66 -0.98 2.23 -8.78
C MET A 66 -1.72 0.91 -8.99
N LYS A 67 -3.05 0.97 -9.06
CA LYS A 67 -3.87 -0.21 -9.30
C LYS A 67 -3.53 -0.85 -10.64
N GLU A 68 -3.39 -0.04 -11.68
CA GLU A 68 -3.06 -0.53 -13.01
C GLU A 68 -1.69 -1.19 -13.04
N ILE A 69 -0.71 -0.57 -12.40
CA ILE A 69 0.64 -1.13 -12.32
C ILE A 69 0.60 -2.47 -11.58
N ARG A 70 -0.12 -2.51 -10.45
CA ARG A 70 -0.25 -3.73 -9.65
C ARG A 70 -0.87 -4.86 -10.47
N LEU A 71 -1.93 -4.55 -11.22
CA LEU A 71 -2.60 -5.55 -12.05
C LEU A 71 -1.69 -6.04 -13.17
N GLN A 72 -0.88 -5.15 -13.76
CA GLN A 72 0.08 -5.56 -14.77
C GLN A 72 1.16 -6.47 -14.19
N LEU A 73 1.63 -6.17 -12.99
CA LEU A 73 2.62 -7.02 -12.33
C LEU A 73 2.06 -8.40 -12.03
N LEU A 74 0.80 -8.46 -11.58
CA LEU A 74 0.13 -9.73 -11.34
C LEU A 74 -0.05 -10.52 -12.64
N LYS A 75 -0.43 -9.85 -13.70
CA LYS A 75 -0.64 -10.47 -15.00
C LYS A 75 0.66 -11.06 -15.55
N SER A 76 1.77 -10.35 -15.37
CA SER A 76 3.07 -10.82 -15.82
C SER A 76 3.47 -12.12 -15.14
N ARG A 77 3.08 -12.29 -13.87
CA ARG A 77 3.40 -13.51 -13.12
C ARG A 77 2.66 -14.74 -13.64
N LYS A 78 1.53 -14.53 -14.28
CA LYS A 78 0.71 -15.64 -14.78
C LYS A 78 1.18 -16.18 -16.11
N VAL A 79 2.10 -15.49 -16.77
CA VAL A 79 2.59 -15.87 -18.08
C VAL A 79 3.60 -17.01 -17.99
N GLU A 80 4.20 -17.17 -16.81
CA GLU A 80 5.11 -18.28 -16.59
C GLU A 80 4.34 -19.58 -16.37
#